data_ef0499df19b5d1e7aa54679a9b387512
#
_entry.id   ef0499df19b5d1e7aa54679a9b387512
#
_cell.length_a   1.000
_cell.length_b   1.000
_cell.length_c   1.000
_cell.angle_alpha   90.00
_cell.angle_beta   90.00
_cell.angle_gamma   90.00
#
_symmetry.space_group_name_H-M   'P 1'
#
loop_
_entity.id
_entity.type
_entity.pdbx_description
1 polymer ?
#
loop_
_entity_poly.entity_id
_entity_poly.type
_entity_poly.pdbx_seq_one_letter_code
_entity_poly.pdbx_strand_id
1 'polypeptide(L)' 'MAVKNHNFRFNEEKEAERKAWQILHSEEVKEGFRSQNEFVIAAINDYYA' A
#
# COMPACT_ATOMS: atom_id res chain seq x y z
N MET A 1 -17.90 11.97 -10.98
CA MET A 1 -16.58 11.32 -10.86
C MET A 1 -16.76 9.89 -10.40
N ALA A 2 -16.15 8.95 -11.08
CA ALA A 2 -16.27 7.54 -10.72
C ALA A 2 -15.19 7.16 -9.71
N VAL A 3 -15.60 6.50 -8.64
CA VAL A 3 -14.67 5.97 -7.64
C VAL A 3 -14.61 4.46 -7.83
N LYS A 4 -13.39 3.94 -7.96
CA LYS A 4 -13.17 2.51 -8.09
C LYS A 4 -12.54 1.98 -6.81
N ASN A 5 -13.11 0.92 -6.29
CA ASN A 5 -12.59 0.26 -5.09
C ASN A 5 -11.83 -0.99 -5.48
N HIS A 6 -10.75 -1.24 -4.76
CA HIS A 6 -9.95 -2.42 -4.97
C HIS A 6 -9.47 -2.97 -3.63
N ASN A 7 -9.64 -4.26 -3.43
CA ASN A 7 -9.22 -4.93 -2.21
C ASN A 7 -7.93 -5.70 -2.45
N PHE A 8 -6.98 -5.55 -1.53
CA PHE A 8 -5.71 -6.26 -1.59
C PHE A 8 -5.71 -7.40 -0.59
N ARG A 9 -5.16 -8.53 -1.01
CA ARG A 9 -4.98 -9.68 -0.14
C ARG A 9 -3.50 -9.93 0.07
N PHE A 10 -3.16 -10.24 1.32
CA PHE A 10 -1.78 -10.53 1.69
C PHE A 10 -1.73 -11.91 2.33
N ASN A 11 -0.95 -12.80 1.72
CA ASN A 11 -0.74 -14.14 2.26
C ASN A 11 0.51 -14.10 3.13
N GLU A 12 0.35 -14.29 4.44
CA GLU A 12 1.44 -14.21 5.40
C GLU A 12 2.51 -15.28 5.21
N GLU A 13 2.17 -16.36 4.52
CA GLU A 13 3.12 -17.41 4.22
C GLU A 13 4.11 -17.02 3.13
N LYS A 14 3.77 -16.02 2.33
CA LYS A 14 4.66 -15.50 1.29
C LYS A 14 5.43 -14.31 1.83
N GLU A 15 6.75 -14.40 1.79
CA GLU A 15 7.62 -13.37 2.37
C GLU A 15 7.40 -11.99 1.76
N ALA A 16 7.28 -11.91 0.45
CA ALA A 16 7.08 -10.62 -0.23
C ALA A 16 5.77 -9.97 0.19
N GLU A 17 4.70 -10.75 0.30
CA GLU A 17 3.41 -10.23 0.70
C GLU A 17 3.39 -9.83 2.17
N ARG A 18 4.05 -10.61 3.02
CA ARG A 18 4.16 -10.27 4.44
C ARG A 18 4.92 -8.97 4.64
N LYS A 19 6.03 -8.78 3.93
CA LYS A 19 6.79 -7.53 3.98
C LYS A 19 5.97 -6.34 3.50
N ALA A 20 5.22 -6.52 2.42
CA ALA A 20 4.36 -5.46 1.89
C ALA A 20 3.30 -5.08 2.91
N TRP A 21 2.70 -6.05 3.57
CA TRP A 21 1.71 -5.80 4.61
C TRP A 21 2.31 -5.01 5.78
N GLN A 22 3.50 -5.40 6.21
CA GLN A 22 4.19 -4.71 7.30
C GLN A 22 4.51 -3.26 6.94
N ILE A 23 4.98 -3.03 5.72
CA ILE A 23 5.27 -1.68 5.25
C ILE A 23 4.01 -0.83 5.19
N LEU A 24 2.93 -1.40 4.68
CA LEU A 24 1.65 -0.69 4.55
C LEU A 24 1.11 -0.24 5.91
N HIS A 25 1.36 -1.04 6.96
CA HIS A 25 0.91 -0.74 8.32
C HIS A 25 1.99 -0.09 9.19
N SER A 26 3.12 0.30 8.61
CA SER A 26 4.21 0.92 9.36
C SER A 26 3.87 2.36 9.74
N GLU A 27 4.57 2.85 10.77
CA GLU A 27 4.42 4.24 11.19
C GLU A 27 4.93 5.23 10.14
N GLU A 28 5.93 4.84 9.37
CA GLU A 28 6.45 5.68 8.30
C GLU A 28 5.37 6.02 7.28
N VAL A 29 4.52 5.04 6.95
CA VAL A 29 3.40 5.27 6.05
C VAL A 29 2.35 6.16 6.70
N LYS A 30 2.07 5.94 7.98
CA LYS A 30 1.11 6.77 8.71
C LYS A 30 1.54 8.22 8.81
N GLU A 31 2.83 8.46 9.01
CA GLU A 31 3.37 9.81 9.15
C GLU A 31 3.56 10.51 7.80
N GLY A 32 3.94 9.76 6.78
CA GLY A 32 4.24 10.32 5.47
C GLY A 32 3.03 10.48 4.56
N PHE A 33 1.95 9.79 4.84
CA PHE A 33 0.77 9.77 3.98
C PHE A 33 -0.49 9.90 4.82
N ARG A 34 -1.51 10.54 4.25
CA ARG A 34 -2.79 10.71 4.94
C ARG A 34 -3.51 9.39 5.18
N SER A 35 -3.30 8.43 4.29
CA SER A 35 -3.96 7.15 4.35
C SER A 35 -3.15 6.10 3.62
N GLN A 36 -3.47 4.84 3.87
CA GLN A 36 -2.86 3.74 3.14
C GLN A 36 -3.14 3.85 1.64
N ASN A 37 -4.31 4.38 1.30
CA ASN A 37 -4.68 4.57 -0.10
C ASN A 37 -3.73 5.53 -0.81
N GLU A 38 -3.37 6.64 -0.17
CA GLU A 38 -2.40 7.59 -0.74
C GLU A 38 -1.03 6.95 -0.91
N PHE A 39 -0.61 6.14 0.05
CA PHE A 39 0.65 5.42 -0.06
C PHE A 39 0.66 4.48 -1.27
N VAL A 40 -0.41 3.72 -1.46
CA VAL A 40 -0.52 2.78 -2.57
C VAL A 40 -0.48 3.53 -3.90
N ILE A 41 -1.18 4.64 -4.01
CA ILE A 41 -1.19 5.45 -5.22
C ILE A 41 0.21 5.98 -5.52
N ALA A 42 0.89 6.51 -4.52
CA ALA A 42 2.25 7.01 -4.68
C ALA A 42 3.22 5.91 -5.12
N ALA A 43 3.10 4.74 -4.52
CA ALA A 43 3.97 3.61 -4.86
C ALA A 43 3.78 3.17 -6.32
N ILE A 44 2.54 3.12 -6.77
CA ILE A 44 2.24 2.75 -8.16
C ILE A 44 2.83 3.77 -9.12
N ASN A 45 2.65 5.06 -8.84
CA ASN A 45 3.16 6.11 -9.69
C ASN A 45 4.69 6.15 -9.71
N ASP A 46 5.32 5.89 -8.57
CA ASP A 46 6.78 5.83 -8.51
C ASP A 46 7.33 4.68 -9.35
N TYR A 47 6.68 3.54 -9.29
CA TYR A 47 7.14 2.38 -10.05
C TYR A 47 7.11 2.61 -11.56
N TYR A 48 6.12 3.37 -12.03
CA TYR A 48 5.94 3.64 -13.46
C TYR A 48 6.41 5.03 -13.88
N ALA A 49 7.08 5.72 -13.00
CA ALA A 49 7.61 7.06 -13.31
C ALA A 49 8.76 7.03 -14.32
#